data_7800d18f73e09cd0a9d18c79f5f27872
#
_entry.id   7800d18f73e09cd0a9d18c79f5f27872
#
_cell.length_a   1.000
_cell.length_b   1.000
_cell.length_c   1.000
_cell.angle_alpha   90.00
_cell.angle_beta   90.00
_cell.angle_gamma   90.00
#
_symmetry.space_group_name_H-M   'P 1'
#
loop_
_entity.id
_entity.type
_entity.pdbx_description
1 polymer ?
#
loop_
_entity_poly.entity_id
_entity_poly.type
_entity_poly.pdbx_seq_one_letter_code
_entity_poly.pdbx_strand_id
1 'polypeptide(L)'
;MRATLFLLALFAASPLQAQPARIVGDLPRNEARPLQAMAGVETEYGSVRSSEGYRLRTILTRPAGSTGRLPALFLAQWVSCGSVDVAADKPGLLQDIARQSNMVFIRVERAGTGDSEGPPCSGLDFDTEVRHYREALDRLSGHPWIDPAKLVIFGSSLGSVTAPLIADGRKVAGVVVQGGGAVTYLERMINFDRLYLERSGKYRPEQIHDEMTKRIRFHTAYLLGRKTPAQVAEEQPDLASVWASVRGGAEAPPHYGRPYAWHWQAAAANFAAAWARLRAPVLVLHGEYDQFEPRHGHELIARIVNRLRPGTATFVQFPKADHELEYYATAEDAYLYRNPTVRREHFLKPMFEWIREVALKEAGESQGAAGQPR
;
A
#
# COMPACT_ATOMS: atom_id res chain seq x y z
N MET A 1 15.19 60.01 -33.63
CA MET A 1 15.41 58.75 -32.95
C MET A 1 14.56 58.71 -31.70
N ARG A 2 13.47 57.95 -31.69
CA ARG A 2 12.57 57.78 -30.53
C ARG A 2 12.90 56.41 -29.93
N ALA A 3 13.41 56.41 -28.70
CA ALA A 3 13.69 55.17 -27.95
C ALA A 3 12.41 54.68 -27.26
N THR A 4 11.94 53.51 -27.67
CA THR A 4 10.79 52.83 -27.05
C THR A 4 11.31 51.96 -25.89
N LEU A 5 10.99 52.37 -24.66
CA LEU A 5 11.27 51.55 -23.46
C LEU A 5 10.23 50.41 -23.42
N PHE A 6 10.71 49.14 -23.48
CA PHE A 6 9.89 47.99 -23.15
C PHE A 6 9.99 47.76 -21.62
N LEU A 7 8.88 47.97 -20.92
CA LEU A 7 8.74 47.54 -19.53
C LEU A 7 8.48 46.02 -19.53
N LEU A 8 9.47 45.22 -19.09
CA LEU A 8 9.25 43.85 -18.72
C LEU A 8 8.53 43.79 -17.36
N ALA A 9 7.26 43.45 -17.36
CA ALA A 9 6.54 43.11 -16.13
C ALA A 9 6.98 41.72 -15.65
N LEU A 10 7.83 41.72 -14.60
CA LEU A 10 8.12 40.47 -13.84
C LEU A 10 6.86 40.09 -13.06
N PHE A 11 6.16 39.08 -13.50
CA PHE A 11 5.16 38.42 -12.67
C PHE A 11 5.90 37.63 -11.60
N ALA A 12 6.02 38.17 -10.40
CA ALA A 12 6.42 37.42 -9.23
C ALA A 12 5.32 36.39 -8.91
N ALA A 13 5.59 35.10 -9.16
CA ALA A 13 4.73 34.04 -8.71
C ALA A 13 4.66 34.10 -7.16
N SER A 14 3.52 34.50 -6.62
CA SER A 14 3.29 34.43 -5.17
C SER A 14 3.46 33.00 -4.70
N PRO A 15 4.15 32.75 -3.57
CA PRO A 15 4.27 31.40 -3.03
C PRO A 15 2.86 30.86 -2.76
N LEU A 16 2.58 29.68 -3.27
CA LEU A 16 1.32 28.96 -3.02
C LEU A 16 1.19 28.76 -1.50
N GLN A 17 0.30 29.53 -0.87
CA GLN A 17 0.01 29.39 0.55
C GLN A 17 -0.69 28.06 0.80
N ALA A 18 -0.38 27.43 1.92
CA ALA A 18 -1.11 26.24 2.37
C ALA A 18 -2.58 26.61 2.60
N GLN A 19 -3.47 25.90 1.91
CA GLN A 19 -4.91 26.09 2.14
C GLN A 19 -5.33 25.33 3.41
N PRO A 20 -6.22 25.92 4.25
CA PRO A 20 -6.70 25.23 5.43
C PRO A 20 -7.49 23.98 5.00
N ALA A 21 -7.20 22.86 5.66
CA ALA A 21 -7.98 21.66 5.48
C ALA A 21 -9.41 21.87 6.00
N ARG A 22 -10.38 21.24 5.35
CA ARG A 22 -11.79 21.34 5.75
C ARG A 22 -12.31 20.01 6.29
N ILE A 23 -13.22 20.07 7.26
CA ILE A 23 -13.98 18.91 7.75
C ILE A 23 -15.35 18.95 7.10
N VAL A 24 -15.78 17.80 6.55
CA VAL A 24 -17.11 17.61 5.95
C VAL A 24 -17.84 16.51 6.68
N GLY A 25 -19.10 16.78 7.04
CA GLY A 25 -19.89 15.86 7.85
C GLY A 25 -19.67 16.02 9.36
N ASP A 26 -20.18 15.06 10.13
CA ASP A 26 -20.34 15.13 11.58
C ASP A 26 -19.39 14.23 12.37
N LEU A 27 -18.43 13.54 11.70
CA LEU A 27 -17.45 12.73 12.40
C LEU A 27 -16.43 13.64 13.11
N PRO A 28 -16.38 13.62 14.46
CA PRO A 28 -15.46 14.48 15.20
C PRO A 28 -14.00 14.03 15.03
N ARG A 29 -13.08 14.92 15.40
CA ARG A 29 -11.67 14.58 15.57
C ARG A 29 -11.47 13.94 16.94
N ASN A 30 -10.87 12.76 16.96
CA ASN A 30 -10.51 12.06 18.21
C ASN A 30 -9.14 12.48 18.75
N GLU A 31 -8.31 13.06 17.92
CA GLU A 31 -6.94 13.42 18.26
C GLU A 31 -6.74 14.94 18.20
N ALA A 32 -5.98 15.47 19.16
CA ALA A 32 -5.56 16.88 19.18
C ALA A 32 -4.48 17.18 18.13
N ARG A 33 -4.51 16.50 16.97
CA ARG A 33 -3.59 16.74 15.87
C ARG A 33 -4.12 17.86 14.99
N PRO A 34 -3.25 18.78 14.53
CA PRO A 34 -3.66 19.79 13.57
C PRO A 34 -4.08 19.11 12.26
N LEU A 35 -5.06 19.70 11.58
CA LEU A 35 -5.44 19.28 10.24
C LEU A 35 -4.25 19.47 9.29
N GLN A 36 -4.11 18.56 8.32
CA GLN A 36 -3.04 18.68 7.32
C GLN A 36 -3.23 19.94 6.47
N ALA A 37 -2.27 20.82 6.51
CA ALA A 37 -2.19 22.01 5.66
C ALA A 37 -0.91 21.93 4.83
N MET A 38 -1.01 21.61 3.55
CA MET A 38 0.12 21.48 2.63
C MET A 38 0.03 22.52 1.53
N ALA A 39 1.14 23.24 1.27
CA ALA A 39 1.20 24.20 0.17
C ALA A 39 0.86 23.51 -1.17
N GLY A 40 0.00 24.12 -1.97
CA GLY A 40 -0.42 23.59 -3.25
C GLY A 40 -1.42 22.42 -3.20
N VAL A 41 -1.94 22.06 -2.03
CA VAL A 41 -2.86 20.94 -1.84
C VAL A 41 -4.11 21.39 -1.07
N GLU A 42 -5.27 21.02 -1.57
CA GLU A 42 -6.52 21.04 -0.80
C GLU A 42 -6.70 19.72 -0.06
N THR A 43 -7.10 19.78 1.21
CA THR A 43 -7.37 18.59 2.04
C THR A 43 -8.79 18.62 2.58
N GLU A 44 -9.51 17.50 2.43
CA GLU A 44 -10.84 17.30 2.98
C GLU A 44 -10.84 16.09 3.91
N TYR A 45 -11.37 16.27 5.12
CA TYR A 45 -11.66 15.26 6.10
C TYR A 45 -13.15 14.95 6.06
N GLY A 46 -13.51 13.84 5.45
CA GLY A 46 -14.87 13.34 5.39
C GLY A 46 -15.07 12.06 6.18
N SER A 47 -16.14 11.36 5.92
CA SER A 47 -16.37 10.01 6.45
C SER A 47 -17.19 9.16 5.49
N VAL A 48 -17.00 7.85 5.57
CA VAL A 48 -17.89 6.86 4.95
C VAL A 48 -18.43 5.92 6.03
N ARG A 49 -19.65 5.45 5.86
CA ARG A 49 -20.27 4.52 6.81
C ARG A 49 -20.08 3.09 6.33
N SER A 50 -19.55 2.23 7.19
CA SER A 50 -19.45 0.79 6.91
C SER A 50 -20.82 0.09 7.03
N SER A 51 -20.89 -1.17 6.58
CA SER A 51 -22.09 -2.00 6.72
C SER A 51 -22.47 -2.27 8.16
N GLU A 52 -21.49 -2.27 9.08
CA GLU A 52 -21.73 -2.37 10.53
C GLU A 52 -22.18 -1.04 11.17
N GLY A 53 -22.23 0.04 10.39
CA GLY A 53 -22.66 1.34 10.85
C GLY A 53 -21.54 2.26 11.35
N TYR A 54 -20.29 1.82 11.43
CA TYR A 54 -19.16 2.65 11.84
C TYR A 54 -18.85 3.73 10.79
N ARG A 55 -18.55 4.94 11.27
CA ARG A 55 -18.03 6.01 10.42
C ARG A 55 -16.51 5.88 10.33
N LEU A 56 -16.02 5.65 9.14
CA LEU A 56 -14.58 5.58 8.85
C LEU A 56 -14.11 6.93 8.32
N ARG A 57 -13.08 7.51 8.93
CA ARG A 57 -12.48 8.76 8.48
C ARG A 57 -11.89 8.61 7.09
N THR A 58 -12.26 9.52 6.19
CA THR A 58 -11.64 9.67 4.88
C THR A 58 -10.82 10.95 4.84
N ILE A 59 -9.67 10.89 4.20
CA ILE A 59 -8.77 12.04 4.01
C ILE A 59 -8.47 12.10 2.51
N LEU A 60 -9.08 13.06 1.84
CA LEU A 60 -8.91 13.30 0.42
C LEU A 60 -8.01 14.53 0.23
N THR A 61 -7.02 14.39 -0.64
CA THR A 61 -6.20 15.54 -1.05
C THR A 61 -6.22 15.67 -2.57
N ARG A 62 -6.20 16.91 -3.08
CA ARG A 62 -6.08 17.23 -4.51
C ARG A 62 -5.21 18.48 -4.72
N PRO A 63 -4.70 18.73 -5.93
CA PRO A 63 -4.02 19.99 -6.24
C PRO A 63 -4.94 21.18 -5.96
N ALA A 64 -4.41 22.21 -5.28
CA ALA A 64 -5.14 23.40 -4.96
C ALA A 64 -5.59 24.14 -6.24
N GLY A 65 -6.80 24.70 -6.20
CA GLY A 65 -7.39 25.40 -7.35
C GLY A 65 -7.91 24.48 -8.46
N SER A 66 -7.86 23.16 -8.29
CA SER A 66 -8.43 22.22 -9.26
C SER A 66 -9.94 22.39 -9.37
N THR A 67 -10.46 22.35 -10.58
CA THR A 67 -11.88 22.38 -10.88
C THR A 67 -12.34 21.05 -11.48
N GLY A 68 -13.59 20.68 -11.20
CA GLY A 68 -14.17 19.44 -11.73
C GLY A 68 -13.64 18.16 -11.11
N ARG A 69 -13.81 17.06 -11.82
CA ARG A 69 -13.40 15.72 -11.40
C ARG A 69 -12.00 15.38 -11.90
N LEU A 70 -11.19 14.78 -11.04
CA LEU A 70 -9.84 14.35 -11.35
C LEU A 70 -9.72 12.83 -11.27
N PRO A 71 -8.72 12.22 -11.90
CA PRO A 71 -8.31 10.86 -11.60
C PRO A 71 -8.05 10.70 -10.10
N ALA A 72 -8.24 9.49 -9.57
CA ALA A 72 -8.07 9.24 -8.15
C ALA A 72 -7.14 8.06 -7.89
N LEU A 73 -6.36 8.17 -6.80
CA LEU A 73 -5.47 7.15 -6.29
C LEU A 73 -5.95 6.72 -4.89
N PHE A 74 -6.43 5.50 -4.76
CA PHE A 74 -6.93 4.94 -3.51
C PHE A 74 -5.85 4.13 -2.81
N LEU A 75 -5.53 4.46 -1.56
CA LEU A 75 -4.53 3.75 -0.77
C LEU A 75 -5.11 2.48 -0.14
N ALA A 76 -4.58 1.32 -0.51
CA ALA A 76 -4.67 0.10 0.28
C ALA A 76 -3.44 0.06 1.22
N GLN A 77 -3.68 0.24 2.51
CA GLN A 77 -2.65 0.52 3.52
C GLN A 77 -1.86 -0.74 3.89
N TRP A 78 -0.65 -0.56 4.38
CA TRP A 78 0.25 -1.59 4.96
C TRP A 78 -0.34 -2.25 6.22
N VAL A 79 0.36 -3.23 6.81
CA VAL A 79 -0.17 -4.09 7.89
C VAL A 79 -0.39 -3.38 9.23
N SER A 80 0.45 -2.41 9.58
CA SER A 80 0.39 -1.77 10.90
C SER A 80 -0.92 -1.02 11.14
N CYS A 81 -1.31 -0.91 12.40
CA CYS A 81 -2.49 -0.19 12.85
C CYS A 81 -2.28 1.33 12.94
N GLY A 82 -1.22 1.85 12.35
CA GLY A 82 -0.94 3.28 12.35
C GLY A 82 -1.97 4.08 11.53
N SER A 83 -2.20 5.31 11.97
CA SER A 83 -3.04 6.28 11.26
C SER A 83 -2.42 6.67 9.92
N VAL A 84 -3.27 6.91 8.90
CA VAL A 84 -2.89 7.51 7.62
C VAL A 84 -3.07 9.04 7.61
N ASP A 85 -3.50 9.61 8.73
CA ASP A 85 -3.47 11.04 9.00
C ASP A 85 -2.11 11.44 9.57
N VAL A 86 -1.19 11.79 8.69
CA VAL A 86 0.19 12.13 9.02
C VAL A 86 0.41 13.64 8.98
N ALA A 87 1.21 14.15 9.92
CA ALA A 87 1.49 15.58 9.99
C ALA A 87 2.07 16.11 8.68
N ALA A 88 1.57 17.26 8.23
CA ALA A 88 1.92 17.85 6.93
C ALA A 88 3.38 18.33 6.86
N ASP A 89 3.98 18.66 7.99
CA ASP A 89 5.36 19.13 8.14
C ASP A 89 6.39 17.99 8.14
N LYS A 90 5.95 16.73 8.32
CA LYS A 90 6.85 15.57 8.27
C LYS A 90 7.00 15.06 6.85
N PRO A 91 8.23 14.92 6.33
CA PRO A 91 8.44 14.29 5.05
C PRO A 91 8.00 12.82 5.12
N GLY A 92 7.31 12.33 4.10
CA GLY A 92 6.82 10.95 4.07
C GLY A 92 6.16 10.60 2.74
N LEU A 93 5.99 9.31 2.50
CA LEU A 93 5.40 8.79 1.27
C LEU A 93 4.02 9.39 0.99
N LEU A 94 3.16 9.48 2.01
CA LEU A 94 1.79 9.96 1.81
C LEU A 94 1.73 11.45 1.45
N GLN A 95 2.62 12.28 2.03
CA GLN A 95 2.72 13.69 1.67
C GLN A 95 3.28 13.88 0.27
N ASP A 96 4.28 13.07 -0.12
CA ASP A 96 4.89 13.14 -1.45
C ASP A 96 3.88 12.71 -2.52
N ILE A 97 3.09 11.67 -2.28
CA ILE A 97 1.97 11.29 -3.16
C ILE A 97 0.95 12.43 -3.25
N ALA A 98 0.52 13.00 -2.12
CA ALA A 98 -0.46 14.08 -2.10
C ALA A 98 -0.01 15.31 -2.89
N ARG A 99 1.29 15.65 -2.86
CA ARG A 99 1.84 16.82 -3.56
C ARG A 99 2.13 16.58 -5.04
N GLN A 100 2.51 15.35 -5.42
CA GLN A 100 3.13 15.08 -6.72
C GLN A 100 2.22 14.32 -7.69
N SER A 101 1.16 13.65 -7.19
CA SER A 101 0.32 12.80 -8.03
C SER A 101 -0.51 13.54 -9.08
N ASN A 102 -0.84 14.80 -8.84
CA ASN A 102 -1.84 15.56 -9.61
C ASN A 102 -3.20 14.85 -9.71
N MET A 103 -3.54 14.03 -8.73
CA MET A 103 -4.77 13.26 -8.62
C MET A 103 -5.48 13.55 -7.29
N VAL A 104 -6.70 13.07 -7.14
CA VAL A 104 -7.31 12.94 -5.81
C VAL A 104 -6.65 11.76 -5.11
N PHE A 105 -5.89 12.01 -4.05
CA PHE A 105 -5.34 10.93 -3.23
C PHE A 105 -6.28 10.61 -2.08
N ILE A 106 -6.77 9.38 -2.04
CA ILE A 106 -7.77 8.89 -1.11
C ILE A 106 -7.12 8.02 -0.06
N ARG A 107 -7.25 8.40 1.20
CA ARG A 107 -6.83 7.63 2.37
C ARG A 107 -8.04 7.37 3.25
N VAL A 108 -8.18 6.15 3.75
CA VAL A 108 -9.25 5.75 4.66
C VAL A 108 -8.63 5.18 5.92
N GLU A 109 -8.94 5.78 7.07
CA GLU A 109 -8.54 5.24 8.37
C GLU A 109 -9.29 3.93 8.63
N ARG A 110 -8.59 2.90 9.08
CA ARG A 110 -9.22 1.66 9.52
C ARG A 110 -10.17 1.90 10.68
N ALA A 111 -11.15 1.03 10.86
CA ALA A 111 -11.99 1.04 12.06
C ALA A 111 -11.11 1.05 13.33
N GLY A 112 -11.48 1.88 14.30
CA GLY A 112 -10.76 2.05 15.56
C GLY A 112 -9.37 2.68 15.46
N THR A 113 -9.04 3.30 14.31
CA THR A 113 -7.76 4.02 14.10
C THR A 113 -8.04 5.48 13.78
N GLY A 114 -7.20 6.39 14.27
CA GLY A 114 -7.36 7.82 14.07
C GLY A 114 -8.72 8.31 14.58
N ASP A 115 -9.49 8.97 13.71
CA ASP A 115 -10.84 9.44 14.02
C ASP A 115 -11.92 8.39 13.68
N SER A 116 -11.58 7.22 13.14
CA SER A 116 -12.58 6.21 12.76
C SER A 116 -13.21 5.55 13.95
N GLU A 117 -14.51 5.33 13.86
CA GLU A 117 -15.28 4.54 14.82
C GLU A 117 -15.01 3.04 14.63
N GLY A 118 -15.46 2.24 15.58
CA GLY A 118 -15.42 0.79 15.54
C GLY A 118 -14.43 0.16 16.51
N PRO A 119 -14.24 -1.15 16.46
CA PRO A 119 -13.34 -1.86 17.33
C PRO A 119 -11.90 -1.43 17.09
N PRO A 120 -11.02 -1.48 18.10
CA PRO A 120 -9.60 -1.21 17.88
C PRO A 120 -9.03 -2.16 16.84
N CYS A 121 -7.97 -1.72 16.15
CA CYS A 121 -7.34 -2.49 15.08
C CYS A 121 -6.92 -3.92 15.52
N SER A 122 -6.61 -4.10 16.80
CA SER A 122 -6.35 -5.42 17.40
C SER A 122 -7.57 -6.36 17.47
N GLY A 123 -8.77 -5.84 17.26
CA GLY A 123 -10.01 -6.59 17.15
C GLY A 123 -10.58 -6.66 15.73
N LEU A 124 -9.95 -6.00 14.76
CA LEU A 124 -10.41 -5.96 13.37
C LEU A 124 -9.85 -7.16 12.59
N ASP A 125 -10.71 -8.02 12.08
CA ASP A 125 -10.33 -9.16 11.25
C ASP A 125 -10.07 -8.76 9.78
N PHE A 126 -9.41 -9.65 9.00
CA PHE A 126 -8.96 -9.39 7.64
C PHE A 126 -10.12 -9.17 6.66
N ASP A 127 -11.15 -10.03 6.72
CA ASP A 127 -12.28 -9.97 5.78
C ASP A 127 -13.09 -8.69 6.00
N THR A 128 -13.28 -8.29 7.26
CA THR A 128 -13.93 -7.03 7.62
C THR A 128 -13.10 -5.84 7.16
N GLU A 129 -11.78 -5.85 7.33
CA GLU A 129 -10.91 -4.77 6.83
C GLU A 129 -11.02 -4.62 5.31
N VAL A 130 -10.92 -5.72 4.54
CA VAL A 130 -11.08 -5.69 3.09
C VAL A 130 -12.46 -5.18 2.69
N ARG A 131 -13.52 -5.63 3.37
CA ARG A 131 -14.89 -5.15 3.13
C ARG A 131 -15.02 -3.66 3.36
N HIS A 132 -14.47 -3.12 4.45
CA HIS A 132 -14.50 -1.68 4.74
C HIS A 132 -13.82 -0.86 3.63
N TYR A 133 -12.67 -1.29 3.13
CA TYR A 133 -12.01 -0.61 1.99
C TYR A 133 -12.84 -0.69 0.71
N ARG A 134 -13.50 -1.82 0.44
CA ARG A 134 -14.41 -1.97 -0.71
C ARG A 134 -15.58 -1.01 -0.62
N GLU A 135 -16.23 -0.95 0.53
CA GLU A 135 -17.37 -0.05 0.79
C GLU A 135 -16.97 1.42 0.69
N ALA A 136 -15.78 1.76 1.24
CA ALA A 136 -15.24 3.10 1.14
C ALA A 136 -14.97 3.49 -0.32
N LEU A 137 -14.37 2.60 -1.10
CA LEU A 137 -14.11 2.80 -2.53
C LEU A 137 -15.41 3.04 -3.30
N ASP A 138 -16.43 2.19 -3.06
CA ASP A 138 -17.73 2.30 -3.74
C ASP A 138 -18.41 3.63 -3.43
N ARG A 139 -18.42 4.06 -2.16
CA ARG A 139 -19.04 5.35 -1.75
C ARG A 139 -18.28 6.55 -2.27
N LEU A 140 -16.94 6.51 -2.21
CA LEU A 140 -16.08 7.62 -2.61
C LEU A 140 -16.01 7.78 -4.13
N SER A 141 -16.30 6.74 -4.92
CA SER A 141 -16.39 6.86 -6.39
C SER A 141 -17.42 7.90 -6.84
N GLY A 142 -18.44 8.19 -6.03
CA GLY A 142 -19.41 9.25 -6.24
C GLY A 142 -19.00 10.65 -5.78
N HIS A 143 -17.83 10.80 -5.17
CA HIS A 143 -17.38 12.09 -4.63
C HIS A 143 -17.19 13.14 -5.75
N PRO A 144 -17.58 14.43 -5.52
CA PRO A 144 -17.51 15.48 -6.55
C PRO A 144 -16.11 15.70 -7.17
N TRP A 145 -15.05 15.38 -6.42
CA TRP A 145 -13.68 15.52 -6.92
C TRP A 145 -13.20 14.38 -7.79
N ILE A 146 -13.87 13.23 -7.75
CA ILE A 146 -13.36 11.97 -8.31
C ILE A 146 -14.03 11.65 -9.65
N ASP A 147 -13.21 11.36 -10.66
CA ASP A 147 -13.66 10.71 -11.89
C ASP A 147 -13.68 9.18 -11.64
N PRO A 148 -14.88 8.57 -11.52
CA PRO A 148 -15.01 7.15 -11.22
C PRO A 148 -14.46 6.24 -12.33
N ALA A 149 -14.31 6.74 -13.54
CA ALA A 149 -13.71 5.99 -14.66
C ALA A 149 -12.18 5.95 -14.57
N LYS A 150 -11.58 6.85 -13.79
CA LYS A 150 -10.13 7.05 -13.67
C LYS A 150 -9.62 6.77 -12.25
N LEU A 151 -10.11 5.71 -11.63
CA LEU A 151 -9.75 5.32 -10.27
C LEU A 151 -8.67 4.23 -10.28
N VAL A 152 -7.54 4.50 -9.66
CA VAL A 152 -6.38 3.60 -9.52
C VAL A 152 -6.25 3.20 -8.05
N ILE A 153 -5.92 1.94 -7.78
CA ILE A 153 -5.61 1.48 -6.42
C ILE A 153 -4.09 1.38 -6.26
N PHE A 154 -3.56 1.97 -5.19
CA PHE A 154 -2.17 1.82 -4.77
C PHE A 154 -2.10 0.97 -3.50
N GLY A 155 -1.49 -0.20 -3.58
CA GLY A 155 -1.25 -1.10 -2.46
C GLY A 155 0.21 -1.03 -2.00
N SER A 156 0.44 -0.68 -0.73
CA SER A 156 1.76 -0.67 -0.12
C SER A 156 1.91 -1.82 0.89
N SER A 157 3.00 -2.57 0.80
CA SER A 157 3.29 -3.72 1.67
C SER A 157 2.13 -4.72 1.67
N LEU A 158 1.50 -5.00 2.81
CA LEU A 158 0.30 -5.84 2.87
C LEU A 158 -0.84 -5.31 1.97
N GLY A 159 -0.94 -4.01 1.78
CA GLY A 159 -1.87 -3.40 0.83
C GLY A 159 -1.75 -3.95 -0.59
N SER A 160 -0.59 -4.46 -0.97
CA SER A 160 -0.37 -5.11 -2.27
C SER A 160 -1.19 -6.39 -2.45
N VAL A 161 -1.42 -7.15 -1.38
CA VAL A 161 -2.25 -8.37 -1.45
C VAL A 161 -3.73 -8.08 -1.23
N THR A 162 -4.07 -6.96 -0.57
CA THR A 162 -5.47 -6.53 -0.41
C THR A 162 -5.96 -5.75 -1.62
N ALA A 163 -5.10 -5.05 -2.37
CA ALA A 163 -5.47 -4.28 -3.56
C ALA A 163 -6.30 -5.07 -4.59
N PRO A 164 -5.90 -6.28 -5.04
CA PRO A 164 -6.71 -7.07 -5.97
C PRO A 164 -8.03 -7.54 -5.36
N LEU A 165 -8.09 -7.76 -4.03
CA LEU A 165 -9.33 -8.09 -3.33
C LEU A 165 -10.28 -6.89 -3.28
N ILE A 166 -9.76 -5.68 -3.07
CA ILE A 166 -10.53 -4.43 -3.09
C ILE A 166 -11.07 -4.18 -4.50
N ALA A 167 -10.25 -4.41 -5.54
CA ALA A 167 -10.62 -4.24 -6.94
C ALA A 167 -11.60 -5.28 -7.47
N ASP A 168 -11.73 -6.44 -6.82
CA ASP A 168 -12.52 -7.58 -7.32
C ASP A 168 -13.99 -7.21 -7.53
N GLY A 169 -14.49 -7.45 -8.76
CA GLY A 169 -15.85 -7.08 -9.18
C GLY A 169 -16.06 -5.59 -9.45
N ARG A 170 -15.00 -4.76 -9.43
CA ARG A 170 -15.07 -3.31 -9.68
C ARG A 170 -14.31 -2.92 -10.94
N LYS A 171 -14.79 -1.87 -11.62
CA LYS A 171 -14.07 -1.25 -12.72
C LYS A 171 -13.09 -0.23 -12.13
N VAL A 172 -11.80 -0.58 -12.15
CA VAL A 172 -10.71 0.34 -11.81
C VAL A 172 -9.83 0.57 -13.04
N ALA A 173 -9.22 1.75 -13.13
CA ALA A 173 -8.37 2.12 -14.26
C ALA A 173 -7.00 1.43 -14.20
N GLY A 174 -6.51 1.12 -13.00
CA GLY A 174 -5.23 0.43 -12.80
C GLY A 174 -5.02 0.01 -11.35
N VAL A 175 -4.04 -0.87 -11.15
CA VAL A 175 -3.56 -1.26 -9.81
C VAL A 175 -2.05 -1.13 -9.78
N VAL A 176 -1.53 -0.39 -8.82
CA VAL A 176 -0.09 -0.28 -8.53
C VAL A 176 0.17 -0.94 -7.20
N VAL A 177 1.18 -1.78 -7.11
CA VAL A 177 1.56 -2.43 -5.86
C VAL A 177 3.06 -2.36 -5.60
N GLN A 178 3.41 -2.25 -4.32
CA GLN A 178 4.79 -2.18 -3.85
C GLN A 178 4.94 -2.98 -2.56
N GLY A 179 5.97 -3.82 -2.47
CA GLY A 179 6.32 -4.53 -1.24
C GLY A 179 5.38 -5.69 -0.90
N GLY A 180 4.78 -6.37 -1.89
CA GLY A 180 3.96 -7.56 -1.67
C GLY A 180 3.81 -8.43 -2.91
N GLY A 181 3.72 -9.74 -2.71
CA GLY A 181 3.66 -10.76 -3.75
C GLY A 181 2.32 -11.47 -3.86
N ALA A 182 2.20 -12.35 -4.87
CA ALA A 182 1.03 -13.21 -5.08
C ALA A 182 1.15 -14.60 -4.44
N VAL A 183 2.19 -14.84 -3.65
CA VAL A 183 2.35 -16.08 -2.88
C VAL A 183 1.30 -16.18 -1.78
N THR A 184 1.05 -17.37 -1.28
CA THR A 184 0.13 -17.57 -0.15
C THR A 184 0.66 -16.85 1.11
N TYR A 185 -0.22 -16.51 2.03
CA TYR A 185 0.19 -15.86 3.28
C TYR A 185 1.12 -16.76 4.12
N LEU A 186 0.96 -18.08 4.05
CA LEU A 186 1.89 -19.02 4.67
C LEU A 186 3.29 -18.95 4.06
N GLU A 187 3.41 -18.99 2.73
CA GLU A 187 4.70 -18.86 2.04
C GLU A 187 5.37 -17.52 2.37
N ARG A 188 4.58 -16.44 2.44
CA ARG A 188 5.05 -15.12 2.85
C ARG A 188 5.69 -15.16 4.23
N MET A 189 5.03 -15.74 5.24
CA MET A 189 5.56 -15.84 6.61
C MET A 189 6.80 -16.71 6.68
N ILE A 190 6.84 -17.81 5.96
CA ILE A 190 8.02 -18.70 5.88
C ILE A 190 9.20 -17.97 5.22
N ASN A 191 8.98 -17.28 4.11
CA ASN A 191 10.03 -16.50 3.43
C ASN A 191 10.56 -15.36 4.30
N PHE A 192 9.67 -14.67 4.99
CA PHE A 192 10.02 -13.62 5.93
C PHE A 192 10.95 -14.14 7.05
N ASP A 193 10.59 -15.28 7.66
CA ASP A 193 11.41 -15.91 8.71
C ASP A 193 12.76 -16.35 8.16
N ARG A 194 12.81 -16.93 6.96
CA ARG A 194 14.07 -17.31 6.32
C ARG A 194 14.99 -16.11 6.12
N LEU A 195 14.47 -15.05 5.50
CA LEU A 195 15.26 -13.83 5.27
C LEU A 195 15.77 -13.22 6.59
N TYR A 196 14.94 -13.28 7.64
CA TYR A 196 15.33 -12.83 8.97
C TYR A 196 16.49 -13.66 9.54
N LEU A 197 16.40 -14.98 9.47
CA LEU A 197 17.46 -15.88 9.99
C LEU A 197 18.78 -15.70 9.22
N GLU A 198 18.70 -15.67 7.90
CA GLU A 198 19.88 -15.53 7.02
C GLU A 198 20.59 -14.18 7.23
N ARG A 199 19.83 -13.08 7.27
CA ARG A 199 20.38 -11.72 7.34
C ARG A 199 20.75 -11.28 8.76
N SER A 200 20.26 -11.97 9.79
CA SER A 200 20.59 -11.63 11.18
C SER A 200 22.07 -11.80 11.52
N GLY A 201 22.80 -12.63 10.77
CA GLY A 201 24.19 -13.00 11.07
C GLY A 201 24.38 -13.79 12.37
N LYS A 202 23.26 -14.17 13.04
CA LYS A 202 23.28 -14.84 14.35
C LYS A 202 23.27 -16.35 14.25
N TYR A 203 22.94 -16.89 13.08
CA TYR A 203 22.73 -18.32 12.86
C TYR A 203 23.71 -18.84 11.81
N ARG A 204 24.31 -20.01 12.07
CA ARG A 204 25.06 -20.77 11.08
C ARG A 204 24.08 -21.48 10.13
N PRO A 205 24.52 -21.85 8.91
CA PRO A 205 23.62 -22.46 7.90
C PRO A 205 22.84 -23.69 8.41
N GLU A 206 23.49 -24.58 9.19
CA GLU A 206 22.82 -25.73 9.78
C GLU A 206 21.78 -25.35 10.82
N GLN A 207 22.02 -24.32 11.62
CA GLN A 207 21.06 -23.79 12.58
C GLN A 207 19.85 -23.16 11.87
N ILE A 208 20.07 -22.48 10.73
CA ILE A 208 18.99 -21.95 9.90
C ILE A 208 18.10 -23.08 9.41
N HIS A 209 18.68 -24.23 8.98
CA HIS A 209 17.90 -25.40 8.58
C HIS A 209 16.98 -25.89 9.71
N ASP A 210 17.51 -26.06 10.91
CA ASP A 210 16.76 -26.55 12.07
C ASP A 210 15.66 -25.56 12.49
N GLU A 211 15.99 -24.26 12.56
CA GLU A 211 15.04 -23.21 12.87
C GLU A 211 13.93 -23.11 11.82
N MET A 212 14.26 -23.20 10.54
CA MET A 212 13.25 -23.18 9.48
C MET A 212 12.31 -24.39 9.55
N THR A 213 12.81 -25.56 9.90
CA THR A 213 11.97 -26.76 10.11
C THR A 213 10.94 -26.53 11.21
N LYS A 214 11.36 -25.94 12.35
CA LYS A 214 10.43 -25.55 13.43
C LYS A 214 9.42 -24.50 12.99
N ARG A 215 9.87 -23.46 12.29
CA ARG A 215 9.01 -22.34 11.84
C ARG A 215 7.98 -22.79 10.82
N ILE A 216 8.33 -23.67 9.89
CA ILE A 216 7.38 -24.26 8.93
C ILE A 216 6.28 -25.03 9.67
N ARG A 217 6.65 -25.88 10.64
CA ARG A 217 5.69 -26.62 11.48
C ARG A 217 4.80 -25.66 12.27
N PHE A 218 5.41 -24.66 12.90
CA PHE A 218 4.68 -23.65 13.68
C PHE A 218 3.66 -22.90 12.80
N HIS A 219 4.11 -22.29 11.71
CA HIS A 219 3.22 -21.52 10.84
C HIS A 219 2.12 -22.37 10.19
N THR A 220 2.43 -23.64 9.88
CA THR A 220 1.41 -24.56 9.37
C THR A 220 0.33 -24.83 10.42
N ALA A 221 0.70 -25.11 11.66
CA ALA A 221 -0.26 -25.33 12.75
C ALA A 221 -1.03 -24.02 13.08
N TYR A 222 -0.32 -22.92 13.15
CA TYR A 222 -0.89 -21.60 13.47
C TYR A 222 -1.83 -21.09 12.37
N LEU A 223 -1.37 -21.01 11.13
CA LEU A 223 -2.11 -20.35 10.04
C LEU A 223 -3.15 -21.27 9.38
N LEU A 224 -2.77 -22.50 9.02
CA LEU A 224 -3.67 -23.45 8.36
C LEU A 224 -4.46 -24.27 9.36
N GLY A 225 -3.83 -24.67 10.47
CA GLY A 225 -4.49 -25.38 11.57
C GLY A 225 -5.36 -24.47 12.44
N ARG A 226 -5.30 -23.15 12.26
CA ARG A 226 -6.04 -22.14 13.03
C ARG A 226 -5.86 -22.28 14.54
N LYS A 227 -4.64 -22.64 14.97
CA LYS A 227 -4.29 -22.77 16.38
C LYS A 227 -3.66 -21.48 16.88
N THR A 228 -3.96 -21.11 18.11
CA THR A 228 -3.22 -20.03 18.75
C THR A 228 -1.77 -20.47 19.06
N PRO A 229 -0.81 -19.54 19.20
CA PRO A 229 0.54 -19.90 19.62
C PRO A 229 0.62 -20.72 20.90
N ALA A 230 -0.28 -20.46 21.87
CA ALA A 230 -0.38 -21.25 23.11
C ALA A 230 -0.79 -22.70 22.83
N GLN A 231 -1.81 -22.92 21.99
CA GLN A 231 -2.23 -24.28 21.58
C GLN A 231 -1.13 -25.01 20.81
N VAL A 232 -0.38 -24.31 19.94
CA VAL A 232 0.76 -24.91 19.25
C VAL A 232 1.84 -25.33 20.25
N ALA A 233 2.16 -24.50 21.25
CA ALA A 233 3.15 -24.82 22.27
C ALA A 233 2.71 -25.97 23.18
N GLU A 234 1.43 -26.09 23.51
CA GLU A 234 0.87 -27.20 24.28
C GLU A 234 0.97 -28.52 23.54
N GLU A 235 0.60 -28.54 22.25
CA GLU A 235 0.62 -29.77 21.43
C GLU A 235 2.03 -30.14 20.95
N GLN A 236 2.91 -29.17 20.77
CA GLN A 236 4.28 -29.31 20.25
C GLN A 236 5.24 -28.46 21.08
N PRO A 237 5.65 -28.94 22.29
CA PRO A 237 6.46 -28.15 23.22
C PRO A 237 7.81 -27.68 22.65
N ASP A 238 8.36 -28.39 21.67
CA ASP A 238 9.59 -28.00 20.96
C ASP A 238 9.43 -26.75 20.09
N LEU A 239 8.19 -26.33 19.82
CA LEU A 239 7.88 -25.11 19.07
C LEU A 239 7.54 -23.91 19.96
N ALA A 240 7.48 -24.07 21.27
CA ALA A 240 7.11 -22.99 22.21
C ALA A 240 7.97 -21.72 22.07
N SER A 241 9.28 -21.88 21.77
CA SER A 241 10.20 -20.77 21.60
C SER A 241 10.05 -20.04 20.26
N VAL A 242 9.39 -20.65 19.26
CA VAL A 242 9.26 -20.07 17.92
C VAL A 242 8.46 -18.78 17.97
N TRP A 243 7.34 -18.74 18.72
CA TRP A 243 6.51 -17.57 18.83
C TRP A 243 7.24 -16.33 19.35
N ALA A 244 8.08 -16.50 20.36
CA ALA A 244 8.89 -15.40 20.90
C ALA A 244 9.88 -14.82 19.89
N SER A 245 10.30 -15.62 18.91
CA SER A 245 11.24 -15.23 17.86
C SER A 245 10.57 -14.84 16.54
N VAL A 246 9.27 -15.10 16.37
CA VAL A 246 8.50 -14.56 15.25
C VAL A 246 8.44 -13.04 15.39
N ARG A 247 8.75 -12.34 14.31
CA ARG A 247 8.87 -10.88 14.35
C ARG A 247 7.57 -10.23 14.81
N GLY A 248 7.68 -9.31 15.75
CA GLY A 248 6.56 -8.78 16.51
C GLY A 248 6.39 -9.43 17.87
N GLY A 249 7.43 -10.20 18.34
CA GLY A 249 7.43 -10.88 19.62
C GLY A 249 7.15 -10.02 20.85
N ALA A 250 7.53 -10.45 22.03
CA ALA A 250 7.04 -9.95 23.34
C ALA A 250 7.09 -8.42 23.58
N GLU A 251 7.90 -7.67 22.84
CA GLU A 251 8.05 -6.22 22.98
C GLU A 251 7.16 -5.40 22.01
N ALA A 252 6.59 -6.02 20.99
CA ALA A 252 5.64 -5.40 20.06
C ALA A 252 4.30 -6.12 20.15
N PRO A 253 3.17 -5.47 19.82
CA PRO A 253 1.91 -6.18 19.72
C PRO A 253 2.11 -7.42 18.83
N PRO A 254 1.78 -8.63 19.34
CA PRO A 254 2.06 -9.86 18.62
C PRO A 254 1.51 -9.77 17.20
N HIS A 255 2.30 -10.21 16.22
CA HIS A 255 1.92 -10.25 14.82
C HIS A 255 1.29 -8.93 14.33
N TYR A 256 2.05 -7.84 14.42
CA TYR A 256 1.63 -6.51 13.93
C TYR A 256 0.41 -5.90 14.65
N GLY A 257 0.08 -6.38 15.85
CA GLY A 257 -1.10 -5.91 16.59
C GLY A 257 -2.44 -6.40 16.03
N ARG A 258 -2.42 -7.44 15.19
CA ARG A 258 -3.62 -8.02 14.61
C ARG A 258 -4.11 -9.23 15.41
N PRO A 259 -5.44 -9.50 15.46
CA PRO A 259 -5.95 -10.69 16.13
C PRO A 259 -5.59 -11.96 15.34
N TYR A 260 -5.54 -13.11 16.00
CA TYR A 260 -5.25 -14.37 15.33
C TYR A 260 -6.19 -14.67 14.16
N ALA A 261 -7.47 -14.36 14.29
CA ALA A 261 -8.47 -14.50 13.24
C ALA A 261 -8.08 -13.76 11.95
N TRP A 262 -7.48 -12.58 12.08
CA TRP A 262 -6.99 -11.81 10.94
C TRP A 262 -5.96 -12.62 10.12
N HIS A 263 -4.99 -13.24 10.80
CA HIS A 263 -3.95 -14.04 10.15
C HIS A 263 -4.51 -15.34 9.54
N TRP A 264 -5.48 -15.98 10.21
CA TRP A 264 -6.13 -17.19 9.67
C TRP A 264 -6.96 -16.89 8.42
N GLN A 265 -7.66 -15.78 8.38
CA GLN A 265 -8.41 -15.34 7.20
C GLN A 265 -7.46 -14.94 6.06
N ALA A 266 -6.38 -14.19 6.36
CA ALA A 266 -5.35 -13.86 5.37
C ALA A 266 -4.70 -15.13 4.78
N ALA A 267 -4.48 -16.18 5.61
CA ALA A 267 -3.94 -17.46 5.15
C ALA A 267 -4.95 -18.27 4.30
N ALA A 268 -6.24 -18.06 4.51
CA ALA A 268 -7.30 -18.68 3.71
C ALA A 268 -7.57 -17.94 2.39
N ALA A 269 -7.13 -16.69 2.27
CA ALA A 269 -7.37 -15.87 1.08
C ALA A 269 -6.57 -16.39 -0.13
N ASN A 270 -7.24 -16.50 -1.28
CA ASN A 270 -6.59 -16.88 -2.54
C ASN A 270 -6.16 -15.63 -3.33
N PHE A 271 -4.99 -15.09 -3.02
CA PHE A 271 -4.45 -13.90 -3.68
C PHE A 271 -4.21 -14.13 -5.18
N ALA A 272 -3.73 -15.32 -5.57
CA ALA A 272 -3.50 -15.64 -6.97
C ALA A 272 -4.80 -15.61 -7.79
N ALA A 273 -5.91 -16.10 -7.23
CA ALA A 273 -7.21 -16.00 -7.89
C ALA A 273 -7.72 -14.57 -7.99
N ALA A 274 -7.46 -13.71 -6.99
CA ALA A 274 -7.81 -12.30 -7.05
C ALA A 274 -7.05 -11.59 -8.19
N TRP A 275 -5.75 -11.82 -8.32
CA TRP A 275 -4.94 -11.32 -9.45
C TRP A 275 -5.39 -11.85 -10.80
N ALA A 276 -5.80 -13.11 -10.87
CA ALA A 276 -6.31 -13.71 -12.09
C ALA A 276 -7.63 -13.06 -12.58
N ARG A 277 -8.50 -12.67 -11.66
CA ARG A 277 -9.79 -12.01 -11.98
C ARG A 277 -9.66 -10.54 -12.34
N LEU A 278 -8.60 -9.87 -11.89
CA LEU A 278 -8.39 -8.44 -12.14
C LEU A 278 -8.34 -8.15 -13.65
N ARG A 279 -9.09 -7.14 -14.11
CA ARG A 279 -9.16 -6.76 -15.53
C ARG A 279 -8.32 -5.52 -15.87
N ALA A 280 -7.93 -4.76 -14.87
CA ALA A 280 -7.14 -3.54 -15.04
C ALA A 280 -5.66 -3.83 -15.30
N PRO A 281 -4.91 -2.90 -15.93
CA PRO A 281 -3.45 -2.96 -15.99
C PRO A 281 -2.82 -2.90 -14.60
N VAL A 282 -1.65 -3.53 -14.45
CA VAL A 282 -0.95 -3.68 -13.17
C VAL A 282 0.48 -3.21 -13.28
N LEU A 283 0.91 -2.38 -12.31
CA LEU A 283 2.32 -2.05 -12.09
C LEU A 283 2.78 -2.68 -10.77
N VAL A 284 3.86 -3.45 -10.83
CA VAL A 284 4.46 -4.09 -9.67
C VAL A 284 5.84 -3.49 -9.42
N LEU A 285 6.03 -2.87 -8.26
CA LEU A 285 7.27 -2.22 -7.84
C LEU A 285 7.97 -3.08 -6.78
N HIS A 286 9.27 -3.32 -6.94
CA HIS A 286 10.06 -4.15 -6.04
C HIS A 286 11.42 -3.52 -5.76
N GLY A 287 11.80 -3.42 -4.48
CA GLY A 287 13.15 -3.08 -4.05
C GLY A 287 14.06 -4.30 -4.08
N GLU A 288 15.25 -4.20 -4.71
CA GLU A 288 16.20 -5.33 -4.80
C GLU A 288 16.58 -5.89 -3.42
N TYR A 289 16.66 -5.00 -2.42
CA TYR A 289 17.04 -5.35 -1.06
C TYR A 289 15.82 -5.53 -0.12
N ASP A 290 14.62 -5.73 -0.69
CA ASP A 290 13.41 -5.98 0.10
C ASP A 290 13.65 -7.18 1.03
N GLN A 291 13.65 -6.89 2.33
CA GLN A 291 13.93 -7.85 3.38
C GLN A 291 12.67 -8.60 3.87
N PHE A 292 11.49 -8.21 3.37
CA PHE A 292 10.21 -8.79 3.75
C PHE A 292 9.63 -9.68 2.65
N GLU A 293 9.69 -9.21 1.40
CA GLU A 293 9.03 -9.85 0.27
C GLU A 293 10.03 -10.19 -0.83
N PRO A 294 10.21 -11.47 -1.13
CA PRO A 294 11.16 -11.87 -2.16
C PRO A 294 10.68 -11.48 -3.57
N ARG A 295 11.64 -11.23 -4.45
CA ARG A 295 11.43 -10.87 -5.85
C ARG A 295 10.43 -11.79 -6.57
N HIS A 296 10.55 -13.11 -6.38
CA HIS A 296 9.69 -14.07 -7.07
C HIS A 296 8.20 -13.90 -6.77
N GLY A 297 7.85 -13.46 -5.56
CA GLY A 297 6.47 -13.17 -5.19
C GLY A 297 5.88 -11.99 -5.97
N HIS A 298 6.68 -10.95 -6.19
CA HIS A 298 6.30 -9.80 -7.01
C HIS A 298 6.19 -10.19 -8.50
N GLU A 299 7.18 -10.90 -9.03
CA GLU A 299 7.15 -11.40 -10.41
C GLU A 299 5.96 -12.33 -10.67
N LEU A 300 5.52 -13.08 -9.65
CA LEU A 300 4.36 -13.96 -9.75
C LEU A 300 3.08 -13.19 -10.07
N ILE A 301 2.91 -11.97 -9.53
CA ILE A 301 1.78 -11.10 -9.90
C ILE A 301 1.78 -10.85 -11.42
N ALA A 302 2.91 -10.37 -11.95
CA ALA A 302 3.02 -10.08 -13.37
C ALA A 302 2.84 -11.33 -14.24
N ARG A 303 3.37 -12.48 -13.81
CA ARG A 303 3.20 -13.76 -14.53
C ARG A 303 1.73 -14.22 -14.55
N ILE A 304 1.01 -14.14 -13.43
CA ILE A 304 -0.41 -14.51 -13.35
C ILE A 304 -1.23 -13.62 -14.29
N VAL A 305 -1.05 -12.31 -14.19
CA VAL A 305 -1.83 -11.34 -14.98
C VAL A 305 -1.51 -11.47 -16.47
N ASN A 306 -0.23 -11.51 -16.85
CA ASN A 306 0.19 -11.59 -18.24
C ASN A 306 -0.10 -12.95 -18.90
N ARG A 307 -0.17 -14.04 -18.13
CA ARG A 307 -0.61 -15.34 -18.66
C ARG A 307 -2.05 -15.29 -19.18
N LEU A 308 -2.89 -14.50 -18.53
CA LEU A 308 -4.31 -14.39 -18.88
C LEU A 308 -4.60 -13.21 -19.80
N ARG A 309 -3.81 -12.17 -19.73
CA ARG A 309 -3.91 -10.91 -20.49
C ARG A 309 -2.50 -10.40 -20.80
N PRO A 310 -1.89 -10.87 -21.91
CA PRO A 310 -0.52 -10.52 -22.28
C PRO A 310 -0.29 -9.02 -22.33
N GLY A 311 0.84 -8.55 -21.78
CA GLY A 311 1.23 -7.14 -21.77
C GLY A 311 0.47 -6.23 -20.80
N THR A 312 -0.42 -6.80 -19.96
CA THR A 312 -1.24 -6.00 -19.01
C THR A 312 -0.53 -5.70 -17.69
N ALA A 313 0.47 -6.49 -17.30
CA ALA A 313 1.25 -6.24 -16.09
C ALA A 313 2.70 -5.92 -16.38
N THR A 314 3.22 -4.89 -15.70
CA THR A 314 4.62 -4.45 -15.75
C THR A 314 5.27 -4.70 -14.39
N PHE A 315 6.45 -5.33 -14.37
CA PHE A 315 7.27 -5.49 -13.17
C PHE A 315 8.49 -4.59 -13.29
N VAL A 316 8.75 -3.81 -12.25
CA VAL A 316 9.91 -2.90 -12.15
C VAL A 316 10.66 -3.18 -10.86
N GLN A 317 11.96 -3.47 -10.97
CA GLN A 317 12.85 -3.59 -9.84
C GLN A 317 13.70 -2.34 -9.69
N PHE A 318 13.80 -1.83 -8.46
CA PHE A 318 14.67 -0.71 -8.09
C PHE A 318 15.95 -1.26 -7.47
N PRO A 319 17.11 -1.11 -8.15
CA PRO A 319 18.38 -1.58 -7.63
C PRO A 319 18.71 -0.90 -6.30
N LYS A 320 19.25 -1.68 -5.35
CA LYS A 320 19.70 -1.21 -4.03
C LYS A 320 18.61 -0.56 -3.16
N ALA A 321 17.35 -0.70 -3.51
CA ALA A 321 16.23 -0.22 -2.71
C ALA A 321 15.68 -1.34 -1.80
N ASP A 322 15.25 -0.97 -0.61
CA ASP A 322 14.63 -1.87 0.37
C ASP A 322 13.10 -2.01 0.19
N HIS A 323 12.43 -2.52 1.22
CA HIS A 323 10.98 -2.69 1.25
C HIS A 323 10.21 -1.36 1.12
N GLU A 324 10.74 -0.26 1.63
CA GLU A 324 10.13 1.07 1.57
C GLU A 324 10.59 1.87 0.34
N LEU A 325 11.38 1.23 -0.53
CA LEU A 325 12.04 1.84 -1.69
C LEU A 325 13.02 2.97 -1.29
N GLU A 326 13.62 2.85 -0.10
CA GLU A 326 14.76 3.64 0.32
C GLU A 326 16.07 2.98 -0.12
N TYR A 327 17.07 3.77 -0.48
CA TYR A 327 18.30 3.30 -1.11
C TYR A 327 19.43 3.10 -0.09
N TYR A 328 20.19 2.01 -0.26
CA TYR A 328 21.31 1.64 0.60
C TYR A 328 22.56 1.31 -0.22
N ALA A 329 23.72 1.45 0.41
CA ALA A 329 24.99 1.08 -0.23
C ALA A 329 25.08 -0.44 -0.43
N THR A 330 24.65 -1.22 0.56
CA THR A 330 24.70 -2.69 0.57
C THR A 330 23.37 -3.29 1.07
N ALA A 331 23.13 -4.56 0.76
CA ALA A 331 21.97 -5.29 1.29
C ALA A 331 22.03 -5.43 2.83
N GLU A 332 23.23 -5.51 3.42
CA GLU A 332 23.41 -5.55 4.86
C GLU A 332 22.96 -4.24 5.52
N ASP A 333 23.34 -3.10 4.93
CA ASP A 333 22.90 -1.79 5.41
C ASP A 333 21.37 -1.64 5.33
N ALA A 334 20.75 -2.13 4.24
CA ALA A 334 19.28 -2.13 4.11
C ALA A 334 18.63 -2.97 5.21
N TYR A 335 19.18 -4.15 5.47
CA TYR A 335 18.66 -5.01 6.53
C TYR A 335 18.78 -4.38 7.92
N LEU A 336 19.86 -3.66 8.19
CA LEU A 336 20.15 -3.02 9.47
C LEU A 336 19.67 -1.57 9.55
N TYR A 337 18.99 -1.08 8.50
CA TYR A 337 18.50 0.30 8.37
C TYR A 337 19.60 1.35 8.61
N ARG A 338 20.83 1.05 8.10
CA ARG A 338 21.98 1.94 8.25
C ARG A 338 22.08 2.94 7.10
N ASN A 339 22.06 4.23 7.41
CA ASN A 339 22.31 5.30 6.47
C ASN A 339 21.45 5.25 5.18
N PRO A 340 20.11 5.16 5.28
CA PRO A 340 19.25 5.17 4.12
C PRO A 340 19.37 6.49 3.35
N THR A 341 19.32 6.41 2.04
CA THR A 341 19.14 7.56 1.16
C THR A 341 17.71 7.59 0.69
N VAL A 342 16.93 8.53 1.22
CA VAL A 342 15.54 8.71 0.82
C VAL A 342 15.47 9.47 -0.50
N ARG A 343 15.03 8.80 -1.56
CA ARG A 343 14.88 9.35 -2.92
C ARG A 343 13.56 8.92 -3.52
N ARG A 344 12.44 9.28 -2.89
CA ARG A 344 11.10 8.84 -3.31
C ARG A 344 10.74 9.22 -4.74
N GLU A 345 11.30 10.28 -5.26
CA GLU A 345 11.14 10.68 -6.67
C GLU A 345 11.57 9.60 -7.66
N HIS A 346 12.53 8.74 -7.31
CA HIS A 346 13.03 7.67 -8.18
C HIS A 346 11.98 6.62 -8.49
N PHE A 347 11.03 6.37 -7.60
CA PHE A 347 9.93 5.44 -7.87
C PHE A 347 8.58 6.15 -8.05
N LEU A 348 8.33 7.28 -7.40
CA LEU A 348 7.08 8.03 -7.56
C LEU A 348 6.93 8.57 -8.98
N LYS A 349 8.02 9.11 -9.56
CA LYS A 349 7.98 9.62 -10.92
C LYS A 349 7.61 8.53 -11.93
N PRO A 350 8.32 7.40 -12.06
CA PRO A 350 7.91 6.33 -12.98
C PRO A 350 6.55 5.71 -12.64
N MET A 351 6.15 5.67 -11.37
CA MET A 351 4.82 5.24 -10.98
C MET A 351 3.74 6.18 -11.54
N PHE A 352 3.88 7.49 -11.38
CA PHE A 352 2.90 8.46 -11.90
C PHE A 352 2.93 8.55 -13.42
N GLU A 353 4.09 8.37 -14.06
CA GLU A 353 4.20 8.26 -15.52
C GLU A 353 3.42 7.05 -16.03
N TRP A 354 3.63 5.89 -15.44
CA TRP A 354 2.89 4.67 -15.80
C TRP A 354 1.37 4.85 -15.58
N ILE A 355 0.95 5.47 -14.47
CA ILE A 355 -0.46 5.73 -14.24
C ILE A 355 -1.05 6.58 -15.37
N ARG A 356 -0.39 7.67 -15.78
CA ARG A 356 -0.86 8.54 -16.86
C ARG A 356 -0.88 7.85 -18.21
N GLU A 357 0.19 7.13 -18.55
CA GLU A 357 0.42 6.61 -19.89
C GLU A 357 -0.26 5.25 -20.14
N VAL A 358 -0.48 4.48 -19.10
CA VAL A 358 -1.03 3.12 -19.22
C VAL A 358 -2.41 3.01 -18.57
N ALA A 359 -2.54 3.41 -17.31
CA ALA A 359 -3.78 3.20 -16.55
C ALA A 359 -4.88 4.19 -16.95
N LEU A 360 -4.52 5.43 -17.27
CA LEU A 360 -5.48 6.50 -17.59
C LEU A 360 -5.62 6.79 -19.09
N LYS A 361 -4.88 6.07 -19.93
CA LYS A 361 -4.99 6.22 -21.40
C LYS A 361 -6.38 5.81 -21.86
N GLU A 362 -7.03 6.66 -22.64
CA GLU A 362 -8.37 6.37 -23.17
C GLU A 362 -8.29 5.21 -24.19
N ALA A 363 -9.26 4.30 -24.12
CA ALA A 363 -9.30 3.09 -24.96
C ALA A 363 -9.39 3.36 -26.50
N GLY A 364 -9.46 4.63 -26.91
CA GLY A 364 -9.58 5.04 -28.30
C GLY A 364 -8.26 5.20 -29.08
N GLU A 365 -7.11 5.31 -28.39
CA GLU A 365 -5.83 5.58 -29.08
C GLU A 365 -5.02 4.32 -29.47
N SER A 366 -5.47 3.13 -29.11
CA SER A 366 -4.72 1.88 -29.33
C SER A 366 -4.98 1.19 -30.69
N GLN A 367 -5.82 1.74 -31.58
CA GLN A 367 -6.14 1.12 -32.88
C GLN A 367 -5.41 1.70 -34.10
N GLY A 368 -4.44 2.61 -33.88
CA GLY A 368 -3.74 3.28 -34.99
C GLY A 368 -2.43 2.63 -35.47
N ALA A 369 -1.94 1.53 -34.86
CA ALA A 369 -0.62 0.97 -35.16
C ALA A 369 -0.62 -0.47 -35.71
N ALA A 370 -1.73 -1.02 -36.13
CA ALA A 370 -1.79 -2.30 -36.83
C ALA A 370 -2.25 -2.08 -38.27
N GLY A 371 -1.35 -1.54 -39.10
CA GLY A 371 -1.61 -1.25 -40.48
C GLY A 371 -0.48 -1.71 -41.39
N GLN A 372 -0.76 -2.75 -42.10
CA GLN A 372 -0.32 -3.22 -43.43
C GLN A 372 0.79 -4.26 -43.49
N PRO A 373 0.48 -5.45 -43.98
CA PRO A 373 1.45 -6.40 -44.46
C PRO A 373 1.91 -6.01 -45.90
N ARG A 374 3.23 -6.05 -46.11
CA ARG A 374 3.78 -6.22 -47.45
C ARG A 374 4.39 -7.61 -47.54
#